data_2ad55a8ae8606c17beb05d8f23a89d78
#
_entry.id   2ad55a8ae8606c17beb05d8f23a89d78
#
_cell.length_a   1.000
_cell.length_b   1.000
_cell.length_c   1.000
_cell.angle_alpha   90.00
_cell.angle_beta   90.00
_cell.angle_gamma   90.00
#
_symmetry.space_group_name_H-M   'P 1'
#
loop_
_entity.id
_entity.type
_entity.pdbx_description
1 polymer ?
#
loop_
_entity_poly.entity_id
_entity_poly.type
_entity_poly.pdbx_seq_one_letter_code
_entity_poly.pdbx_strand_id
1 'polypeptide(L)'
;MYQSSENFGFVVPDNKKLPDIFIPREKKKDAYDGAKVVAEYIESREEGKSPEGEIIEVLGRRDEPGIDMLSVVRALGIPDEFPEKVLNQAQRVSKPVSETDCVMRRDLRAVRMVTIDGEDARDLDDAVSLEEKDGRWLLGVHIADVADYVQENSALDWEAKERGTSVYLPDRVIPMLPKELSNGCCSLNAGEDRLALSCLMEVDKGGTIGNYEIVESVIRVDKRMSYTQAVSYTHLTLPTKLEV
;
A
#
# COMPACT_ATOMS: atom_id res chain seq x y z
N MET A 1 -4.50 -13.57 25.04
CA MET A 1 -5.78 -13.20 25.71
C MET A 1 -5.54 -13.03 27.19
N TYR A 2 -5.97 -11.90 27.77
CA TYR A 2 -5.81 -11.62 29.21
C TYR A 2 -6.92 -12.27 30.01
N GLN A 3 -6.55 -12.95 31.10
CA GLN A 3 -7.44 -13.54 32.07
C GLN A 3 -7.19 -12.87 33.43
N SER A 4 -8.22 -12.22 33.97
CA SER A 4 -8.12 -11.44 35.20
C SER A 4 -8.38 -12.28 36.43
N SER A 5 -7.62 -12.05 37.50
CA SER A 5 -7.87 -12.50 38.87
C SER A 5 -7.91 -11.29 39.80
N GLU A 6 -8.22 -11.46 41.06
CA GLU A 6 -8.40 -10.34 42.02
C GLU A 6 -7.14 -9.44 42.13
N ASN A 7 -5.95 -10.03 42.22
CA ASN A 7 -4.67 -9.31 42.45
C ASN A 7 -3.63 -9.48 41.37
N PHE A 8 -3.90 -10.26 40.31
CA PHE A 8 -3.00 -10.54 39.20
C PHE A 8 -3.80 -10.98 37.98
N GLY A 9 -3.13 -11.31 36.91
CA GLY A 9 -3.74 -11.96 35.76
C GLY A 9 -2.73 -12.79 34.98
N PHE A 10 -3.22 -13.45 33.94
CA PHE A 10 -2.40 -14.18 33.00
C PHE A 10 -2.70 -13.75 31.59
N VAL A 11 -1.68 -13.67 30.75
CA VAL A 11 -1.85 -13.61 29.31
C VAL A 11 -1.63 -15.00 28.74
N VAL A 12 -2.71 -15.58 28.19
CA VAL A 12 -2.67 -16.82 27.42
C VAL A 12 -2.29 -16.47 25.97
N PRO A 13 -1.07 -16.82 25.49
CA PRO A 13 -0.64 -16.53 24.14
C PRO A 13 -1.49 -17.25 23.10
N ASP A 14 -1.61 -16.65 21.89
CA ASP A 14 -2.24 -17.31 20.75
C ASP A 14 -1.38 -18.47 20.23
N ASN A 15 -0.06 -18.33 20.31
CA ASN A 15 0.88 -19.42 20.07
C ASN A 15 0.92 -20.35 21.27
N LYS A 16 0.25 -21.49 21.16
CA LYS A 16 0.15 -22.52 22.22
C LYS A 16 1.49 -23.18 22.64
N LYS A 17 2.59 -22.87 21.92
CA LYS A 17 3.92 -23.33 22.31
C LYS A 17 4.57 -22.46 23.39
N LEU A 18 4.03 -21.26 23.60
CA LEU A 18 4.49 -20.34 24.64
C LEU A 18 3.73 -20.61 25.94
N PRO A 19 4.39 -20.49 27.11
CA PRO A 19 3.73 -20.59 28.39
C PRO A 19 2.83 -19.40 28.67
N ASP A 20 1.87 -19.56 29.57
CA ASP A 20 1.07 -18.47 30.09
C ASP A 20 1.97 -17.46 30.82
N ILE A 21 1.76 -16.17 30.57
CA ILE A 21 2.56 -15.07 31.11
C ILE A 21 1.84 -14.51 32.34
N PHE A 22 2.51 -14.52 33.48
CA PHE A 22 2.01 -13.92 34.72
C PHE A 22 2.11 -12.39 34.65
N ILE A 23 0.99 -11.69 34.91
CA ILE A 23 0.90 -10.21 34.87
C ILE A 23 0.55 -9.71 36.28
N PRO A 24 1.49 -9.04 36.97
CA PRO A 24 1.20 -8.34 38.21
C PRO A 24 0.13 -7.26 38.01
N ARG A 25 -0.61 -6.94 39.08
CA ARG A 25 -1.70 -5.95 39.02
C ARG A 25 -1.26 -4.58 38.51
N GLU A 26 -0.08 -4.13 38.89
CA GLU A 26 0.51 -2.86 38.49
C GLU A 26 0.95 -2.80 37.02
N LYS A 27 1.13 -3.99 36.39
CA LYS A 27 1.57 -4.13 34.99
C LYS A 27 0.45 -4.47 34.01
N LYS A 28 -0.81 -4.49 34.49
CA LYS A 28 -1.94 -4.87 33.64
C LYS A 28 -2.50 -3.74 32.77
N LYS A 29 -2.06 -2.48 32.96
CA LYS A 29 -2.68 -1.29 32.36
C LYS A 29 -4.22 -1.33 32.54
N ASP A 30 -4.96 -0.97 31.49
CA ASP A 30 -6.43 -0.98 31.47
C ASP A 30 -7.03 -2.31 30.97
N ALA A 31 -6.24 -3.40 30.99
CA ALA A 31 -6.72 -4.69 30.52
C ALA A 31 -7.82 -5.25 31.42
N TYR A 32 -8.85 -5.75 30.80
CA TYR A 32 -10.01 -6.40 31.42
C TYR A 32 -10.08 -7.88 31.00
N ASP A 33 -10.85 -8.65 31.71
CA ASP A 33 -11.00 -10.09 31.46
C ASP A 33 -11.51 -10.38 30.03
N GLY A 34 -10.83 -11.28 29.31
CA GLY A 34 -11.13 -11.62 27.94
C GLY A 34 -10.58 -10.65 26.88
N ALA A 35 -9.86 -9.59 27.27
CA ALA A 35 -9.24 -8.68 26.32
C ALA A 35 -8.11 -9.35 25.52
N LYS A 36 -8.01 -9.00 24.23
CA LYS A 36 -6.81 -9.21 23.41
C LYS A 36 -5.79 -8.14 23.77
N VAL A 37 -4.56 -8.56 24.02
CA VAL A 37 -3.49 -7.69 24.49
C VAL A 37 -2.17 -8.04 23.80
N VAL A 38 -1.28 -7.07 23.74
CA VAL A 38 0.15 -7.29 23.47
C VAL A 38 0.87 -7.21 24.81
N ALA A 39 1.73 -8.19 25.09
CA ALA A 39 2.50 -8.23 26.31
C ALA A 39 3.96 -8.52 26.02
N GLU A 40 4.86 -7.82 26.73
CA GLU A 40 6.26 -8.16 26.83
C GLU A 40 6.49 -9.01 28.07
N TYR A 41 7.43 -9.95 27.98
CA TYR A 41 7.79 -10.80 29.12
C TYR A 41 9.29 -11.10 29.14
N ILE A 42 9.77 -11.41 30.33
CA ILE A 42 11.14 -11.92 30.54
C ILE A 42 11.01 -13.39 30.88
N GLU A 43 11.74 -14.23 30.16
CA GLU A 43 11.75 -15.66 30.42
C GLU A 43 12.13 -15.95 31.88
N SER A 44 11.33 -16.79 32.53
CA SER A 44 11.65 -17.24 33.89
C SER A 44 12.94 -18.07 33.90
N ARG A 45 13.85 -17.74 34.80
CA ARG A 45 15.04 -18.55 35.05
C ARG A 45 14.78 -19.77 35.92
N GLU A 46 13.58 -19.88 36.51
CA GLU A 46 13.18 -20.97 37.39
C GLU A 46 12.31 -21.97 36.62
N GLU A 47 12.72 -23.22 36.58
CA GLU A 47 11.95 -24.31 35.97
C GLU A 47 10.57 -24.43 36.63
N GLY A 48 9.51 -24.45 35.80
CA GLY A 48 8.12 -24.63 36.22
C GLY A 48 7.38 -23.36 36.66
N LYS A 49 8.01 -22.17 36.60
CA LYS A 49 7.31 -20.90 36.84
C LYS A 49 6.94 -20.23 35.52
N SER A 50 5.71 -19.70 35.45
CA SER A 50 5.30 -18.82 34.37
C SER A 50 6.21 -17.59 34.29
N PRO A 51 6.62 -17.16 33.07
CA PRO A 51 7.36 -15.91 32.91
C PRO A 51 6.53 -14.73 33.39
N GLU A 52 7.16 -13.73 33.99
CA GLU A 52 6.52 -12.48 34.37
C GLU A 52 6.56 -11.49 33.20
N GLY A 53 5.45 -10.82 32.95
CA GLY A 53 5.33 -9.85 31.88
C GLY A 53 4.56 -8.58 32.24
N GLU A 54 4.47 -7.72 31.27
CA GLU A 54 3.74 -6.46 31.32
C GLU A 54 2.87 -6.31 30.05
N ILE A 55 1.64 -5.85 30.21
CA ILE A 55 0.80 -5.51 29.07
C ILE A 55 1.25 -4.16 28.50
N ILE A 56 1.66 -4.16 27.23
CA ILE A 56 2.10 -2.94 26.54
C ILE A 56 0.96 -2.28 25.75
N GLU A 57 0.00 -3.09 25.23
CA GLU A 57 -1.15 -2.57 24.46
C GLU A 57 -2.39 -3.42 24.75
N VAL A 58 -3.55 -2.77 24.85
CA VAL A 58 -4.86 -3.43 24.91
C VAL A 58 -5.54 -3.24 23.56
N LEU A 59 -5.72 -4.31 22.80
CA LEU A 59 -6.25 -4.26 21.43
C LEU A 59 -7.77 -4.11 21.39
N GLY A 60 -8.50 -4.74 22.35
CA GLY A 60 -9.94 -4.73 22.41
C GLY A 60 -10.51 -6.09 22.80
N ARG A 61 -11.81 -6.29 22.60
CA ARG A 61 -12.47 -7.57 22.86
C ARG A 61 -12.22 -8.53 21.71
N ARG A 62 -12.11 -9.81 22.03
CA ARG A 62 -11.84 -10.86 21.04
C ARG A 62 -12.87 -10.93 19.90
N ASP A 63 -14.13 -10.66 20.23
CA ASP A 63 -15.28 -10.72 19.32
C ASP A 63 -15.59 -9.40 18.61
N GLU A 64 -14.80 -8.38 18.86
CA GLU A 64 -14.94 -7.06 18.26
C GLU A 64 -14.36 -7.06 16.83
N PRO A 65 -15.08 -6.48 15.84
CA PRO A 65 -14.62 -6.45 14.46
C PRO A 65 -13.24 -5.80 14.30
N GLY A 66 -12.35 -6.46 13.56
CA GLY A 66 -11.00 -5.97 13.24
C GLY A 66 -9.93 -6.24 14.31
N ILE A 67 -10.28 -6.74 15.50
CA ILE A 67 -9.31 -7.10 16.56
C ILE A 67 -8.51 -8.35 16.19
N ASP A 68 -9.10 -9.27 15.46
CA ASP A 68 -8.43 -10.44 14.91
C ASP A 68 -7.31 -10.02 13.93
N MET A 69 -7.61 -9.12 12.98
CA MET A 69 -6.62 -8.59 12.05
C MET A 69 -5.55 -7.77 12.75
N LEU A 70 -5.93 -6.92 13.71
CA LEU A 70 -4.98 -6.15 14.50
C LEU A 70 -4.05 -7.06 15.30
N SER A 71 -4.57 -8.17 15.84
CA SER A 71 -3.74 -9.18 16.53
C SER A 71 -2.70 -9.81 15.60
N VAL A 72 -3.06 -10.08 14.34
CA VAL A 72 -2.13 -10.60 13.34
C VAL A 72 -1.05 -9.56 12.99
N VAL A 73 -1.45 -8.30 12.79
CA VAL A 73 -0.52 -7.18 12.53
C VAL A 73 0.52 -7.08 13.65
N ARG A 74 0.07 -7.09 14.93
CA ARG A 74 0.97 -7.05 16.09
C ARG A 74 1.86 -8.30 16.20
N ALA A 75 1.29 -9.50 15.96
CA ALA A 75 2.03 -10.75 16.02
C ALA A 75 3.14 -10.86 14.97
N LEU A 76 2.95 -10.23 13.82
CA LEU A 76 3.93 -10.18 12.73
C LEU A 76 4.88 -8.98 12.81
N GLY A 77 4.67 -8.08 13.77
CA GLY A 77 5.48 -6.87 13.92
C GLY A 77 5.35 -5.90 12.74
N ILE A 78 4.19 -5.91 12.07
CA ILE A 78 3.94 -5.02 10.93
C ILE A 78 3.70 -3.59 11.45
N PRO A 79 4.50 -2.60 11.03
CA PRO A 79 4.32 -1.21 11.45
C PRO A 79 3.09 -0.61 10.75
N ASP A 80 2.02 -0.31 11.50
CA ASP A 80 0.77 0.23 10.98
C ASP A 80 0.63 1.74 11.11
N GLU A 81 1.53 2.39 11.85
CA GLU A 81 1.60 3.84 11.99
C GLU A 81 2.90 4.38 11.39
N PHE A 82 2.85 5.60 10.86
CA PHE A 82 4.03 6.31 10.39
C PHE A 82 4.57 7.25 11.47
N PRO A 83 5.91 7.32 11.64
CA PRO A 83 6.52 8.33 12.49
C PRO A 83 6.16 9.76 12.05
N GLU A 84 6.00 10.68 13.01
CA GLU A 84 5.64 12.08 12.75
C GLU A 84 6.57 12.77 11.73
N LYS A 85 7.88 12.49 11.80
CA LYS A 85 8.88 13.02 10.84
C LYS A 85 8.58 12.63 9.40
N VAL A 86 8.05 11.40 9.19
CA VAL A 86 7.68 10.86 7.87
C VAL A 86 6.41 11.54 7.37
N LEU A 87 5.39 11.65 8.22
CA LEU A 87 4.13 12.36 7.89
C LEU A 87 4.38 13.82 7.55
N ASN A 88 5.21 14.52 8.33
CA ASN A 88 5.59 15.90 8.08
C ASN A 88 6.34 16.07 6.75
N GLN A 89 7.18 15.12 6.38
CA GLN A 89 7.86 15.14 5.08
C GLN A 89 6.85 14.88 3.95
N ALA A 90 5.97 13.87 4.11
CA ALA A 90 4.94 13.55 3.13
C ALA A 90 4.08 14.77 2.78
N GLN A 91 3.60 15.50 3.78
CA GLN A 91 2.83 16.73 3.58
C GLN A 91 3.60 17.82 2.83
N ARG A 92 4.91 17.93 3.06
CA ARG A 92 5.74 18.95 2.38
C ARG A 92 5.98 18.66 0.92
N VAL A 93 6.15 17.36 0.55
CA VAL A 93 6.46 16.95 -0.82
C VAL A 93 5.20 16.68 -1.65
N SER A 94 4.07 16.36 -1.01
CA SER A 94 2.79 16.10 -1.67
C SER A 94 2.16 17.40 -2.19
N LYS A 95 2.65 17.87 -3.34
CA LYS A 95 2.17 19.08 -4.01
C LYS A 95 1.65 18.74 -5.40
N PRO A 96 0.68 19.50 -5.93
CA PRO A 96 0.31 19.41 -7.33
C PRO A 96 1.52 19.66 -8.23
N VAL A 97 1.52 19.00 -9.39
CA VAL A 97 2.55 19.21 -10.43
C VAL A 97 2.52 20.67 -10.88
N SER A 98 3.67 21.31 -10.88
CA SER A 98 3.84 22.70 -11.31
C SER A 98 4.45 22.79 -12.72
N GLU A 99 4.36 23.94 -13.37
CA GLU A 99 4.99 24.17 -14.66
C GLU A 99 6.51 23.99 -14.60
N THR A 100 7.14 24.26 -13.46
CA THR A 100 8.60 24.05 -13.29
C THR A 100 8.96 22.57 -13.29
N ASP A 101 8.10 21.71 -12.77
CA ASP A 101 8.32 20.26 -12.78
C ASP A 101 8.21 19.68 -14.20
N CYS A 102 7.53 20.38 -15.10
CA CYS A 102 7.33 19.95 -16.50
C CYS A 102 8.50 20.30 -17.44
N VAL A 103 9.38 21.25 -17.07
CA VAL A 103 10.36 21.87 -18.00
C VAL A 103 11.28 20.86 -18.68
N MET A 104 11.73 19.82 -17.97
CA MET A 104 12.66 18.81 -18.49
C MET A 104 11.98 17.49 -18.83
N ARG A 105 10.65 17.41 -18.68
CA ARG A 105 9.86 16.19 -18.87
C ARG A 105 9.15 16.19 -20.22
N ARG A 106 8.97 15.01 -20.78
CA ARG A 106 8.14 14.83 -21.99
C ARG A 106 6.67 15.11 -21.61
N ASP A 107 6.04 16.08 -22.27
CA ASP A 107 4.61 16.33 -22.10
C ASP A 107 3.78 15.30 -22.88
N LEU A 108 3.11 14.41 -22.13
CA LEU A 108 2.22 13.38 -22.65
C LEU A 108 0.77 13.58 -22.21
N ARG A 109 0.41 14.77 -21.69
CA ARG A 109 -0.94 15.08 -21.17
C ARG A 109 -2.04 15.03 -22.24
N ALA A 110 -1.66 15.14 -23.52
CA ALA A 110 -2.58 15.02 -24.65
C ALA A 110 -2.74 13.58 -25.17
N VAL A 111 -1.92 12.64 -24.70
CA VAL A 111 -2.01 11.23 -25.09
C VAL A 111 -3.12 10.56 -24.28
N ARG A 112 -4.02 9.87 -24.98
CA ARG A 112 -5.12 9.13 -24.32
C ARG A 112 -4.58 7.94 -23.55
N MET A 113 -4.90 7.86 -22.27
CA MET A 113 -4.45 6.80 -21.40
C MET A 113 -5.47 6.46 -20.32
N VAL A 114 -5.37 5.24 -19.83
CA VAL A 114 -6.26 4.72 -18.78
C VAL A 114 -5.44 4.01 -17.71
N THR A 115 -5.95 3.99 -16.49
CA THR A 115 -5.54 3.02 -15.45
C THR A 115 -6.56 1.88 -15.41
N ILE A 116 -6.12 0.65 -15.08
CA ILE A 116 -6.99 -0.54 -15.00
C ILE A 116 -6.64 -1.30 -13.72
N ASP A 117 -7.49 -1.18 -12.71
CA ASP A 117 -7.23 -1.69 -11.36
C ASP A 117 -8.47 -2.34 -10.74
N GLY A 118 -8.36 -2.81 -9.51
CA GLY A 118 -9.50 -3.22 -8.70
C GLY A 118 -10.45 -2.05 -8.42
N GLU A 119 -11.72 -2.33 -8.18
CA GLU A 119 -12.73 -1.27 -7.95
C GLU A 119 -12.39 -0.38 -6.75
N ASP A 120 -11.81 -0.97 -5.70
CA ASP A 120 -11.46 -0.28 -4.45
C ASP A 120 -10.01 0.23 -4.41
N ALA A 121 -9.20 0.00 -5.46
CA ALA A 121 -7.81 0.46 -5.51
C ALA A 121 -7.75 1.99 -5.45
N ARG A 122 -6.79 2.53 -4.73
CA ARG A 122 -6.56 3.98 -4.58
C ARG A 122 -5.13 4.39 -4.90
N ASP A 123 -4.25 3.44 -4.92
CA ASP A 123 -2.84 3.48 -5.24
C ASP A 123 -2.66 3.02 -6.71
N LEU A 124 -2.94 3.92 -7.64
CA LEU A 124 -2.90 3.65 -9.07
C LEU A 124 -1.47 3.91 -9.56
N ASP A 125 -0.66 2.86 -9.61
CA ASP A 125 0.77 2.98 -9.87
C ASP A 125 1.12 3.03 -11.35
N ASP A 126 0.26 2.45 -12.21
CA ASP A 126 0.50 2.37 -13.65
C ASP A 126 -0.70 2.84 -14.49
N ALA A 127 -0.37 3.38 -15.66
CA ALA A 127 -1.33 3.71 -16.71
C ALA A 127 -0.81 3.20 -18.05
N VAL A 128 -1.73 2.94 -18.97
CA VAL A 128 -1.40 2.48 -20.32
C VAL A 128 -2.03 3.40 -21.36
N SER A 129 -1.28 3.62 -22.45
CA SER A 129 -1.76 4.29 -23.66
C SER A 129 -1.51 3.42 -24.87
N LEU A 130 -2.38 3.49 -25.85
CA LEU A 130 -2.25 2.76 -27.10
C LEU A 130 -2.75 3.63 -28.26
N GLU A 131 -1.90 3.81 -29.26
CA GLU A 131 -2.22 4.54 -30.49
C GLU A 131 -1.77 3.72 -31.70
N GLU A 132 -2.58 3.66 -32.75
CA GLU A 132 -2.17 3.09 -34.03
C GLU A 132 -1.52 4.18 -34.90
N LYS A 133 -0.28 3.96 -35.32
CA LYS A 133 0.45 4.87 -36.19
C LYS A 133 1.23 4.10 -37.27
N ASP A 134 1.00 4.44 -38.53
CA ASP A 134 1.70 3.84 -39.68
C ASP A 134 1.63 2.29 -39.72
N GLY A 135 0.50 1.71 -39.27
CA GLY A 135 0.25 0.27 -39.26
C GLY A 135 0.99 -0.49 -38.13
N ARG A 136 1.53 0.24 -37.17
CA ARG A 136 2.11 -0.26 -35.90
C ARG A 136 1.34 0.28 -34.72
N TRP A 137 1.46 -0.34 -33.58
CA TRP A 137 0.96 0.15 -32.32
C TRP A 137 2.05 0.90 -31.58
N LEU A 138 1.76 2.10 -31.10
CA LEU A 138 2.57 2.80 -30.13
C LEU A 138 1.97 2.53 -28.76
N LEU A 139 2.60 1.64 -27.99
CA LEU A 139 2.20 1.27 -26.63
C LEU A 139 3.01 2.13 -25.65
N GLY A 140 2.32 2.85 -24.78
CA GLY A 140 2.91 3.53 -23.64
C GLY A 140 2.56 2.81 -22.33
N VAL A 141 3.58 2.58 -21.51
CA VAL A 141 3.44 2.16 -20.12
C VAL A 141 4.00 3.26 -19.24
N HIS A 142 3.18 3.80 -18.37
CA HIS A 142 3.48 4.97 -17.56
C HIS A 142 3.43 4.59 -16.09
N ILE A 143 4.54 4.68 -15.40
CA ILE A 143 4.65 4.36 -13.96
C ILE A 143 4.78 5.66 -13.18
N ALA A 144 4.07 5.79 -12.07
CA ALA A 144 4.19 6.95 -11.19
C ALA A 144 5.65 7.18 -10.78
N ASP A 145 6.16 8.40 -10.96
CA ASP A 145 7.54 8.75 -10.61
C ASP A 145 7.65 9.05 -9.11
N VAL A 146 7.59 7.99 -8.32
CA VAL A 146 7.69 8.07 -6.85
C VAL A 146 9.04 8.64 -6.41
N ALA A 147 10.11 8.41 -7.19
CA ALA A 147 11.46 8.86 -6.86
C ALA A 147 11.61 10.40 -6.88
N ASP A 148 10.76 11.11 -7.60
CA ASP A 148 10.71 12.57 -7.56
C ASP A 148 10.29 13.11 -6.19
N TYR A 149 9.38 12.41 -5.52
CA TYR A 149 8.83 12.78 -4.21
C TYR A 149 9.63 12.17 -3.04
N VAL A 150 10.15 10.96 -3.21
CA VAL A 150 10.89 10.22 -2.16
C VAL A 150 12.38 10.30 -2.44
N GLN A 151 13.00 11.35 -1.91
CA GLN A 151 14.43 11.57 -2.08
C GLN A 151 15.27 10.55 -1.30
N GLU A 152 16.36 10.10 -1.90
CA GLU A 152 17.30 9.14 -1.30
C GLU A 152 17.80 9.63 0.07
N ASN A 153 17.89 8.72 1.04
CA ASN A 153 18.30 8.96 2.43
C ASN A 153 17.37 9.93 3.22
N SER A 154 16.20 10.23 2.72
CA SER A 154 15.18 11.00 3.43
C SER A 154 14.44 10.13 4.47
N ALA A 155 13.63 10.77 5.34
CA ALA A 155 12.82 10.03 6.32
C ALA A 155 11.78 9.13 5.63
N LEU A 156 11.21 9.56 4.49
CA LEU A 156 10.32 8.76 3.65
C LEU A 156 11.03 7.54 3.07
N ASP A 157 12.24 7.72 2.54
CA ASP A 157 13.04 6.64 1.95
C ASP A 157 13.44 5.58 2.97
N TRP A 158 13.88 6.00 4.16
CA TRP A 158 14.21 5.06 5.25
C TRP A 158 12.98 4.27 5.71
N GLU A 159 11.84 4.94 5.88
CA GLU A 159 10.60 4.26 6.29
C GLU A 159 10.11 3.29 5.20
N ALA A 160 10.18 3.70 3.92
CA ALA A 160 9.82 2.85 2.80
C ALA A 160 10.71 1.60 2.71
N LYS A 161 12.03 1.75 2.93
CA LYS A 161 12.98 0.62 2.99
C LYS A 161 12.68 -0.33 4.14
N GLU A 162 12.34 0.20 5.32
CA GLU A 162 11.99 -0.61 6.49
C GLU A 162 10.71 -1.42 6.27
N ARG A 163 9.68 -0.80 5.67
CA ARG A 163 8.42 -1.48 5.35
C ARG A 163 8.56 -2.47 4.21
N GLY A 164 9.33 -2.13 3.18
CA GLY A 164 9.62 -2.95 2.00
C GLY A 164 8.46 -3.11 1.01
N THR A 165 7.21 -3.06 1.48
CA THR A 165 6.00 -3.21 0.65
C THR A 165 4.77 -2.67 1.38
N SER A 166 3.67 -2.45 0.64
CA SER A 166 2.34 -2.31 1.23
C SER A 166 1.79 -3.69 1.62
N VAL A 167 1.03 -3.75 2.72
CA VAL A 167 0.39 -4.99 3.21
C VAL A 167 -1.12 -4.87 3.04
N TYR A 168 -1.69 -5.75 2.22
CA TYR A 168 -3.13 -5.77 1.94
C TYR A 168 -3.81 -6.81 2.83
N LEU A 169 -4.63 -6.34 3.76
CA LEU A 169 -5.45 -7.15 4.64
C LEU A 169 -6.91 -7.13 4.17
N PRO A 170 -7.74 -8.09 4.60
CA PRO A 170 -9.15 -8.14 4.18
C PRO A 170 -9.96 -6.89 4.53
N ASP A 171 -9.60 -6.17 5.59
CA ASP A 171 -10.33 -5.03 6.14
C ASP A 171 -9.61 -3.68 5.95
N ARG A 172 -8.31 -3.71 5.63
CA ARG A 172 -7.49 -2.49 5.49
C ARG A 172 -6.22 -2.73 4.69
N VAL A 173 -5.62 -1.62 4.25
CA VAL A 173 -4.27 -1.61 3.68
C VAL A 173 -3.34 -0.87 4.63
N ILE A 174 -2.19 -1.47 4.92
CA ILE A 174 -1.07 -0.81 5.60
C ILE A 174 -0.07 -0.43 4.50
N PRO A 175 -0.04 0.84 4.08
CA PRO A 175 0.74 1.24 2.91
C PRO A 175 2.23 1.37 3.22
N MET A 176 3.08 1.15 2.19
CA MET A 176 4.52 1.39 2.26
C MET A 176 4.86 2.87 2.41
N LEU A 177 4.08 3.74 1.78
CA LEU A 177 4.21 5.20 1.83
C LEU A 177 2.96 5.84 2.44
N PRO A 178 3.07 7.02 3.09
CA PRO A 178 1.91 7.77 3.58
C PRO A 178 0.87 8.02 2.47
N LYS A 179 -0.41 8.08 2.84
CA LYS A 179 -1.53 8.21 1.91
C LYS A 179 -1.48 9.48 1.05
N GLU A 180 -0.84 10.52 1.53
CA GLU A 180 -0.58 11.75 0.80
C GLU A 180 0.22 11.50 -0.49
N LEU A 181 1.09 10.48 -0.46
CA LEU A 181 1.81 10.02 -1.63
C LEU A 181 1.04 8.89 -2.33
N SER A 182 0.83 7.75 -1.65
CA SER A 182 0.32 6.53 -2.28
C SER A 182 -1.07 6.68 -2.91
N ASN A 183 -1.96 7.44 -2.30
CA ASN A 183 -3.30 7.72 -2.84
C ASN A 183 -3.41 9.13 -3.47
N GLY A 184 -2.40 9.96 -3.23
CA GLY A 184 -2.33 11.37 -3.63
C GLY A 184 -1.45 11.60 -4.85
N CYS A 185 -0.32 12.29 -4.65
CA CYS A 185 0.52 12.77 -5.74
C CYS A 185 1.21 11.65 -6.56
N CYS A 186 1.42 10.47 -5.99
CA CYS A 186 1.95 9.31 -6.70
C CYS A 186 0.86 8.43 -7.32
N SER A 187 -0.44 8.61 -6.97
CA SER A 187 -1.50 7.87 -7.61
C SER A 187 -1.92 8.53 -8.93
N LEU A 188 -1.98 7.78 -10.02
CA LEU A 188 -2.31 8.25 -11.36
C LEU A 188 -3.82 8.51 -11.52
N ASN A 189 -4.35 9.39 -10.67
CA ASN A 189 -5.76 9.76 -10.66
C ASN A 189 -6.21 10.44 -11.95
N ALA A 190 -7.38 10.04 -12.47
CA ALA A 190 -7.90 10.59 -13.70
C ALA A 190 -8.16 12.11 -13.61
N GLY A 191 -7.78 12.84 -14.65
CA GLY A 191 -7.98 14.30 -14.79
C GLY A 191 -6.93 15.15 -14.08
N GLU A 192 -5.95 14.55 -13.41
CA GLU A 192 -4.90 15.26 -12.69
C GLU A 192 -3.54 15.09 -13.37
N ASP A 193 -2.71 16.15 -13.36
CA ASP A 193 -1.34 16.06 -13.85
C ASP A 193 -0.50 15.23 -12.88
N ARG A 194 0.28 14.30 -13.42
CA ARG A 194 1.16 13.40 -12.67
C ARG A 194 2.52 13.28 -13.31
N LEU A 195 3.54 13.20 -12.47
CA LEU A 195 4.89 12.87 -12.90
C LEU A 195 5.00 11.35 -13.07
N ALA A 196 5.56 10.94 -14.19
CA ALA A 196 5.70 9.53 -14.52
C ALA A 196 7.04 9.24 -15.20
N LEU A 197 7.48 7.98 -15.05
CA LEU A 197 8.48 7.38 -15.91
C LEU A 197 7.75 6.57 -16.98
N SER A 198 7.88 6.95 -18.23
CA SER A 198 7.13 6.36 -19.35
C SER A 198 8.05 5.56 -20.26
N CYS A 199 7.63 4.33 -20.56
CA CYS A 199 8.21 3.51 -21.61
C CYS A 199 7.29 3.54 -22.83
N LEU A 200 7.79 4.11 -23.94
CA LEU A 200 7.05 4.21 -25.20
C LEU A 200 7.63 3.19 -26.18
N MET A 201 6.81 2.26 -26.66
CA MET A 201 7.25 1.10 -27.46
C MET A 201 6.49 1.02 -28.78
N GLU A 202 7.21 0.80 -29.87
CA GLU A 202 6.60 0.39 -31.14
C GLU A 202 6.36 -1.11 -31.14
N VAL A 203 5.12 -1.54 -31.37
CA VAL A 203 4.73 -2.96 -31.42
C VAL A 203 4.13 -3.25 -32.79
N ASP A 204 4.64 -4.27 -33.48
CA ASP A 204 4.11 -4.70 -34.74
C ASP A 204 2.81 -5.52 -34.60
N LYS A 205 2.17 -5.86 -35.73
CA LYS A 205 0.93 -6.68 -35.74
C LYS A 205 1.12 -8.09 -35.21
N GLY A 206 2.34 -8.57 -35.13
CA GLY A 206 2.70 -9.87 -34.56
C GLY A 206 3.00 -9.82 -33.04
N GLY A 207 2.94 -8.61 -32.45
CA GLY A 207 3.26 -8.40 -31.05
C GLY A 207 4.76 -8.27 -30.75
N THR A 208 5.60 -8.09 -31.79
CA THR A 208 7.05 -7.92 -31.60
C THR A 208 7.33 -6.46 -31.25
N ILE A 209 8.07 -6.24 -30.16
CA ILE A 209 8.54 -4.91 -29.76
C ILE A 209 9.74 -4.53 -30.63
N GLY A 210 9.61 -3.39 -31.28
CA GLY A 210 10.68 -2.77 -32.08
C GLY A 210 11.46 -1.74 -31.24
N ASN A 211 11.46 -0.48 -31.73
CA ASN A 211 12.09 0.60 -30.98
C ASN A 211 11.33 0.91 -29.69
N TYR A 212 12.07 1.30 -28.65
CA TYR A 212 11.48 1.82 -27.42
C TYR A 212 12.34 2.95 -26.86
N GLU A 213 11.71 3.81 -26.08
CA GLU A 213 12.40 4.84 -25.29
C GLU A 213 11.80 4.89 -23.88
N ILE A 214 12.64 5.22 -22.89
CA ILE A 214 12.22 5.46 -21.51
C ILE A 214 12.50 6.93 -21.22
N VAL A 215 11.46 7.65 -20.76
CA VAL A 215 11.51 9.09 -20.56
C VAL A 215 10.83 9.49 -19.27
N GLU A 216 11.38 10.47 -18.58
CA GLU A 216 10.63 11.20 -17.57
C GLU A 216 9.54 12.02 -18.26
N SER A 217 8.33 11.95 -17.76
CA SER A 217 7.16 12.54 -18.40
C SER A 217 6.23 13.23 -17.41
N VAL A 218 5.37 14.09 -17.95
CA VAL A 218 4.15 14.54 -17.28
C VAL A 218 2.96 13.98 -18.06
N ILE A 219 2.04 13.35 -17.36
CA ILE A 219 0.89 12.66 -17.91
C ILE A 219 -0.41 13.18 -17.29
N ARG A 220 -1.53 12.91 -17.97
CA ARG A 220 -2.89 13.10 -17.41
C ARG A 220 -3.75 11.94 -17.86
N VAL A 221 -4.12 11.09 -16.91
CA VAL A 221 -4.99 9.94 -17.19
C VAL A 221 -6.41 10.42 -17.55
N ASP A 222 -6.97 9.95 -18.67
CA ASP A 222 -8.31 10.31 -19.08
C ASP A 222 -9.37 9.60 -18.25
N LYS A 223 -9.16 8.31 -17.96
CA LYS A 223 -10.17 7.50 -17.29
C LYS A 223 -9.53 6.40 -16.45
N ARG A 224 -10.01 6.30 -15.20
CA ARG A 224 -9.83 5.11 -14.40
C ARG A 224 -10.84 4.05 -14.81
N MET A 225 -10.39 2.84 -15.07
CA MET A 225 -11.21 1.67 -15.34
C MET A 225 -11.02 0.61 -14.27
N SER A 226 -12.07 -0.13 -13.95
CA SER A 226 -11.91 -1.38 -13.21
C SER A 226 -11.66 -2.55 -14.18
N TYR A 227 -11.06 -3.65 -13.67
CA TYR A 227 -10.93 -4.88 -14.46
C TYR A 227 -12.27 -5.34 -15.06
N THR A 228 -13.36 -5.26 -14.30
CA THR A 228 -14.71 -5.60 -14.76
C THR A 228 -15.14 -4.71 -15.93
N GLN A 229 -14.87 -3.41 -15.84
CA GLN A 229 -15.21 -2.45 -16.91
C GLN A 229 -14.36 -2.71 -18.16
N ALA A 230 -13.05 -2.95 -18.01
CA ALA A 230 -12.16 -3.24 -19.13
C ALA A 230 -12.57 -4.51 -19.86
N VAL A 231 -12.87 -5.59 -19.13
CA VAL A 231 -13.37 -6.86 -19.72
C VAL A 231 -14.71 -6.64 -20.43
N SER A 232 -15.65 -5.93 -19.82
CA SER A 232 -16.96 -5.64 -20.44
C SER A 232 -16.79 -4.84 -21.73
N TYR A 233 -15.91 -3.85 -21.75
CA TYR A 233 -15.62 -3.05 -22.94
C TYR A 233 -15.07 -3.90 -24.08
N THR A 234 -14.08 -4.78 -23.80
CA THR A 234 -13.49 -5.66 -24.83
C THR A 234 -14.47 -6.68 -25.38
N HIS A 235 -15.42 -7.17 -24.58
CA HIS A 235 -16.46 -8.11 -25.04
C HIS A 235 -17.59 -7.43 -25.84
N LEU A 236 -17.93 -6.18 -25.48
CA LEU A 236 -18.99 -5.42 -26.19
C LEU A 236 -18.50 -4.80 -27.50
N THR A 237 -17.21 -4.57 -27.64
CA THR A 237 -16.60 -3.96 -28.83
C THR A 237 -15.92 -4.94 -29.77
N LEU A 238 -15.97 -6.24 -29.47
CA LEU A 238 -15.62 -7.26 -30.48
C LEU A 238 -16.57 -7.04 -31.68
N PRO A 239 -16.05 -6.73 -32.88
CA PRO A 239 -16.88 -6.49 -34.02
C PRO A 239 -17.69 -7.75 -34.32
N THR A 240 -19.00 -7.68 -34.15
CA THR A 240 -19.96 -8.60 -34.74
C THR A 240 -20.01 -8.35 -36.26
N LYS A 241 -18.89 -8.40 -36.94
CA LYS A 241 -18.80 -8.50 -38.38
C LYS A 241 -18.32 -9.88 -38.75
N LEU A 242 -19.23 -10.83 -38.61
CA LEU A 242 -19.33 -11.91 -39.55
C LEU A 242 -20.07 -11.28 -40.78
N GLU A 243 -19.34 -10.67 -41.69
CA GLU A 243 -19.81 -10.49 -43.03
C GLU A 243 -19.54 -11.79 -43.76
N VAL A 244 -20.63 -12.46 -44.13
CA VAL A 244 -20.72 -13.57 -45.05
C VAL A 244 -20.31 -13.11 -46.43
#